data_ec8b5aa4867b3fb82938e111a4b6748f
#
_entry.id   ec8b5aa4867b3fb82938e111a4b6748f
#
_cell.length_a   1.000
_cell.length_b   1.000
_cell.length_c   1.000
_cell.angle_alpha   90.00
_cell.angle_beta   90.00
_cell.angle_gamma   90.00
#
_symmetry.space_group_name_H-M   'P 1'
#
loop_
_entity.id
_entity.type
_entity.pdbx_description
1 polymer ?
#
loop_
_entity_poly.entity_id
_entity_poly.type
_entity_poly.pdbx_seq_one_letter_code
_entity_poly.pdbx_strand_id
1 'polypeptide(L)'
;MDYLARLESHADALLDSALRDLNAAVPGCPGWDCRRLVSHVSRLYTVTARHLPRGTTAEPERVPAPPRDDTELTAYYRKAVADVLAALRDVDPATPAWTFTAHITPGLASFWPRRLANETLVHAWDAASAFGEPSEFVPEQAADAVDEVLTLLLPAARVVGISPPGEGTAHVHLTDIPGEWLVRFAGPAATVTTEHAKGDAALRGPAGPVLLALWGRLDPADPGPRGGGLTAFGEADLLRALQCGR
;
A
#
# COMPACT_ATOMS: atom_id res chain seq x y z
N MET A 1 -6.24 -11.85 11.26
CA MET A 1 -5.03 -10.99 11.31
C MET A 1 -5.36 -9.74 12.12
N ASP A 2 -4.50 -9.33 13.06
CA ASP A 2 -4.72 -8.11 13.87
C ASP A 2 -4.13 -6.89 13.13
N TYR A 3 -4.97 -6.19 12.38
CA TYR A 3 -4.54 -5.03 11.59
C TYR A 3 -4.17 -3.82 12.47
N LEU A 4 -4.78 -3.66 13.65
CA LEU A 4 -4.49 -2.52 14.52
C LEU A 4 -3.12 -2.67 15.18
N ALA A 5 -2.78 -3.86 15.68
CA ALA A 5 -1.45 -4.13 16.22
C ALA A 5 -0.36 -4.00 15.15
N ARG A 6 -0.63 -4.43 13.90
CA ARG A 6 0.29 -4.24 12.77
C ARG A 6 0.49 -2.77 12.44
N LEU A 7 -0.61 -2.01 12.34
CA LEU A 7 -0.57 -0.57 12.08
C LEU A 7 0.31 0.14 13.11
N GLU A 8 0.08 -0.12 14.41
CA GLU A 8 0.84 0.48 15.51
C GLU A 8 2.34 0.15 15.40
N SER A 9 2.68 -1.13 15.27
CA SER A 9 4.07 -1.59 15.16
C SER A 9 4.81 -1.00 13.95
N HIS A 10 4.16 -0.97 12.77
CA HIS A 10 4.78 -0.40 11.58
C HIS A 10 4.85 1.13 11.61
N ALA A 11 3.89 1.78 12.27
CA ALA A 11 3.93 3.23 12.45
C ALA A 11 5.12 3.66 13.35
N ASP A 12 5.40 2.90 14.40
CA ASP A 12 6.57 3.13 15.25
C ASP A 12 7.87 2.89 14.45
N ALA A 13 7.98 1.78 13.73
CA ALA A 13 9.16 1.45 12.92
C ALA A 13 9.43 2.50 11.82
N LEU A 14 8.37 3.04 11.19
CA LEU A 14 8.47 4.11 10.20
C LEU A 14 9.07 5.37 10.84
N LEU A 15 8.51 5.80 11.97
CA LEU A 15 8.97 7.02 12.64
C LEU A 15 10.41 6.88 13.15
N ASP A 16 10.75 5.75 13.79
CA ASP A 16 12.09 5.47 14.31
C ASP A 16 13.15 5.49 13.20
N SER A 17 12.83 4.89 12.04
CA SER A 17 13.71 4.96 10.87
C SER A 17 13.85 6.40 10.35
N ALA A 18 12.75 7.11 10.17
CA ALA A 18 12.73 8.45 9.60
C ALA A 18 13.44 9.50 10.49
N LEU A 19 13.37 9.35 11.81
CA LEU A 19 14.00 10.26 12.76
C LEU A 19 15.55 10.18 12.77
N ARG A 20 16.15 9.21 12.08
CA ARG A 20 17.62 9.16 11.90
C ARG A 20 18.12 10.34 11.07
N ASP A 21 17.38 10.70 10.02
CA ASP A 21 17.56 11.94 9.22
C ASP A 21 16.28 12.18 8.40
N LEU A 22 15.50 13.19 8.78
CA LEU A 22 14.29 13.58 8.06
C LEU A 22 14.52 14.09 6.63
N ASN A 23 15.75 14.46 6.29
CA ASN A 23 16.10 14.91 4.94
C ASN A 23 16.69 13.78 4.06
N ALA A 24 16.85 12.55 4.61
CA ALA A 24 17.33 11.42 3.84
C ALA A 24 16.35 11.11 2.70
N ALA A 25 16.88 10.94 1.47
CA ALA A 25 16.08 10.60 0.31
C ALA A 25 15.52 9.18 0.44
N VAL A 26 14.27 8.99 0.07
CA VAL A 26 13.56 7.70 0.09
C VAL A 26 13.66 7.05 -1.29
N PRO A 27 14.49 6.00 -1.49
CA PRO A 27 14.73 5.43 -2.82
C PRO A 27 13.47 4.88 -3.51
N GLY A 28 12.54 4.32 -2.74
CA GLY A 28 11.27 3.77 -3.23
C GLY A 28 10.24 4.83 -3.66
N CYS A 29 10.43 6.10 -3.25
CA CYS A 29 9.52 7.20 -3.52
C CYS A 29 10.29 8.36 -4.19
N PRO A 30 10.53 8.36 -5.51
CA PRO A 30 11.33 9.37 -6.18
C PRO A 30 10.88 10.81 -5.86
N GLY A 31 11.83 11.64 -5.43
CA GLY A 31 11.59 13.03 -5.03
C GLY A 31 10.98 13.20 -3.62
N TRP A 32 10.93 12.12 -2.83
CA TRP A 32 10.56 12.20 -1.42
C TRP A 32 11.80 12.06 -0.52
N ASP A 33 11.74 12.75 0.60
CA ASP A 33 12.57 12.53 1.77
C ASP A 33 11.74 11.91 2.92
N CYS A 34 12.41 11.53 4.00
CA CYS A 34 11.75 10.95 5.18
C CYS A 34 10.74 11.91 5.80
N ARG A 35 10.98 13.23 5.76
CA ARG A 35 10.05 14.26 6.21
C ARG A 35 8.73 14.20 5.44
N ARG A 36 8.80 14.14 4.12
CA ARG A 36 7.62 14.05 3.26
C ARG A 36 6.86 12.75 3.49
N LEU A 37 7.59 11.66 3.71
CA LEU A 37 7.00 10.35 4.02
C LEU A 37 6.21 10.39 5.33
N VAL A 38 6.82 10.91 6.43
CA VAL A 38 6.16 11.10 7.73
C VAL A 38 4.95 12.02 7.60
N SER A 39 5.09 13.12 6.84
CA SER A 39 3.99 14.05 6.59
C SER A 39 2.83 13.43 5.82
N HIS A 40 3.13 12.60 4.80
CA HIS A 40 2.14 11.89 4.00
C HIS A 40 1.30 10.95 4.87
N VAL A 41 1.97 10.07 5.60
CA VAL A 41 1.31 9.04 6.42
C VAL A 41 0.52 9.68 7.57
N SER A 42 1.09 10.67 8.27
CA SER A 42 0.38 11.37 9.35
C SER A 42 -0.87 12.10 8.87
N ARG A 43 -0.83 12.67 7.65
CA ARG A 43 -2.01 13.31 7.05
C ARG A 43 -3.10 12.27 6.74
N LEU A 44 -2.74 11.10 6.20
CA LEU A 44 -3.69 10.03 5.94
C LEU A 44 -4.38 9.59 7.24
N TYR A 45 -3.61 9.38 8.32
CA TYR A 45 -4.16 9.03 9.62
C TYR A 45 -5.11 10.11 10.16
N THR A 46 -4.70 11.39 10.07
CA THR A 46 -5.52 12.51 10.53
C THR A 46 -6.84 12.61 9.77
N VAL A 47 -6.81 12.44 8.45
CA VAL A 47 -8.04 12.44 7.63
C VAL A 47 -8.95 11.29 8.05
N THR A 48 -8.40 10.08 8.15
CA THR A 48 -9.18 8.89 8.50
C THR A 48 -9.79 9.02 9.90
N ALA A 49 -8.98 9.39 10.91
CA ALA A 49 -9.46 9.54 12.29
C ALA A 49 -10.60 10.57 12.44
N ARG A 50 -10.54 11.67 11.68
CA ARG A 50 -11.58 12.71 11.71
C ARG A 50 -12.83 12.34 10.94
N HIS A 51 -12.68 11.51 9.90
CA HIS A 51 -13.77 11.22 8.99
C HIS A 51 -14.59 9.99 9.43
N LEU A 52 -13.96 8.94 9.91
CA LEU A 52 -14.63 7.70 10.32
C LEU A 52 -15.81 7.91 11.28
N PRO A 53 -15.70 8.72 12.35
CA PRO A 53 -16.82 8.93 13.29
C PRO A 53 -18.02 9.64 12.69
N ARG A 54 -17.89 10.23 11.49
CA ARG A 54 -19.01 10.95 10.83
C ARG A 54 -20.04 10.02 10.22
N GLY A 55 -19.71 8.76 9.98
CA GLY A 55 -20.63 7.76 9.43
C GLY A 55 -21.16 8.12 8.04
N THR A 56 -20.34 8.70 7.18
CA THR A 56 -20.73 9.18 5.84
C THR A 56 -19.76 8.76 4.75
N THR A 57 -20.28 8.50 3.56
CA THR A 57 -19.50 8.23 2.34
C THR A 57 -19.07 9.50 1.60
N ALA A 58 -19.45 10.68 2.08
CA ALA A 58 -19.03 11.96 1.50
C ALA A 58 -17.50 12.12 1.57
N GLU A 59 -16.93 12.83 0.61
CA GLU A 59 -15.49 13.08 0.57
C GLU A 59 -15.02 13.81 1.85
N PRO A 60 -13.86 13.43 2.43
CA PRO A 60 -13.34 14.08 3.62
C PRO A 60 -13.02 15.56 3.39
N GLU A 61 -13.31 16.37 4.39
CA GLU A 61 -12.83 17.74 4.43
C GLU A 61 -11.29 17.80 4.45
N ARG A 62 -10.76 18.85 3.82
CA ARG A 62 -9.31 19.08 3.86
C ARG A 62 -8.84 19.29 5.28
N VAL A 63 -7.79 18.60 5.66
CA VAL A 63 -7.07 18.85 6.93
C VAL A 63 -5.90 19.79 6.68
N PRO A 64 -5.50 20.58 7.69
CA PRO A 64 -4.29 21.39 7.61
C PRO A 64 -3.07 20.55 7.22
N ALA A 65 -2.10 21.17 6.55
CA ALA A 65 -0.84 20.52 6.28
C ALA A 65 -0.11 20.17 7.59
N PRO A 66 0.61 19.04 7.66
CA PRO A 66 1.47 18.74 8.79
C PRO A 66 2.52 19.85 9.04
N PRO A 67 2.97 20.03 10.28
CA PRO A 67 4.00 21.01 10.61
C PRO A 67 5.30 20.81 9.83
N ARG A 68 6.07 21.88 9.67
CA ARG A 68 7.39 21.83 9.02
C ARG A 68 8.54 21.66 10.02
N ASP A 69 8.36 22.10 11.26
CA ASP A 69 9.33 21.89 12.34
C ASP A 69 9.40 20.42 12.72
N ASP A 70 10.60 19.90 12.99
CA ASP A 70 10.86 18.48 13.20
C ASP A 70 10.19 17.95 14.47
N THR A 71 10.24 18.75 15.54
CA THR A 71 9.65 18.41 16.84
C THR A 71 8.13 18.41 16.74
N GLU A 72 7.57 19.44 16.11
CA GLU A 72 6.13 19.57 15.91
C GLU A 72 5.60 18.48 14.97
N LEU A 73 6.35 18.13 13.89
CA LEU A 73 5.98 17.05 12.97
C LEU A 73 5.98 15.69 13.67
N THR A 74 6.98 15.44 14.51
CA THR A 74 7.08 14.21 15.31
C THR A 74 5.90 14.09 16.28
N ALA A 75 5.57 15.15 16.98
CA ALA A 75 4.43 15.20 17.89
C ALA A 75 3.09 15.03 17.14
N TYR A 76 2.96 15.68 15.99
CA TYR A 76 1.80 15.55 15.11
C TYR A 76 1.61 14.12 14.61
N TYR A 77 2.68 13.45 14.17
CA TYR A 77 2.65 12.07 13.73
C TYR A 77 2.17 11.12 14.83
N ARG A 78 2.79 11.20 16.03
CA ARG A 78 2.42 10.36 17.17
C ARG A 78 0.95 10.56 17.57
N LYS A 79 0.50 11.82 17.58
CA LYS A 79 -0.91 12.12 17.82
C LYS A 79 -1.82 11.51 16.75
N ALA A 80 -1.46 11.61 15.48
CA ALA A 80 -2.24 11.07 14.38
C ALA A 80 -2.37 9.53 14.46
N VAL A 81 -1.30 8.83 14.86
CA VAL A 81 -1.33 7.38 15.13
C VAL A 81 -2.31 7.05 16.26
N ALA A 82 -2.20 7.74 17.40
CA ALA A 82 -3.10 7.51 18.53
C ALA A 82 -4.57 7.77 18.17
N ASP A 83 -4.84 8.88 17.49
CA ASP A 83 -6.20 9.28 17.09
C ASP A 83 -6.81 8.26 16.11
N VAL A 84 -6.04 7.80 15.11
CA VAL A 84 -6.56 6.84 14.12
C VAL A 84 -6.80 5.47 14.73
N LEU A 85 -5.92 5.00 15.60
CA LEU A 85 -6.11 3.73 16.31
C LEU A 85 -7.36 3.79 17.21
N ALA A 86 -7.60 4.90 17.91
CA ALA A 86 -8.81 5.10 18.70
C ALA A 86 -10.07 5.06 17.80
N ALA A 87 -10.07 5.84 16.72
CA ALA A 87 -11.21 5.87 15.80
C ALA A 87 -11.53 4.50 15.18
N LEU A 88 -10.48 3.71 14.83
CA LEU A 88 -10.65 2.37 14.28
C LEU A 88 -11.16 1.34 15.30
N ARG A 89 -10.83 1.51 16.59
CA ARG A 89 -11.34 0.64 17.68
C ARG A 89 -12.81 0.92 18.00
N ASP A 90 -13.20 2.19 17.92
CA ASP A 90 -14.51 2.65 18.38
C ASP A 90 -15.60 2.57 17.29
N VAL A 91 -15.22 2.55 16.01
CA VAL A 91 -16.20 2.53 14.90
C VAL A 91 -16.74 1.13 14.65
N ASP A 92 -18.06 1.03 14.43
CA ASP A 92 -18.65 -0.22 13.90
C ASP A 92 -18.14 -0.45 12.45
N PRO A 93 -17.58 -1.62 12.13
CA PRO A 93 -17.12 -1.96 10.78
C PRO A 93 -18.15 -1.76 9.66
N ALA A 94 -19.43 -1.85 9.96
CA ALA A 94 -20.54 -1.64 9.01
C ALA A 94 -20.92 -0.16 8.84
N THR A 95 -20.31 0.76 9.61
CA THR A 95 -20.57 2.19 9.48
C THR A 95 -20.23 2.69 8.08
N PRO A 96 -21.11 3.44 7.39
CA PRO A 96 -20.77 4.08 6.13
C PRO A 96 -19.54 4.97 6.28
N ALA A 97 -18.58 4.81 5.38
CA ALA A 97 -17.35 5.60 5.37
C ALA A 97 -16.92 5.92 3.95
N TRP A 98 -16.31 7.08 3.77
CA TRP A 98 -15.64 7.37 2.52
C TRP A 98 -14.44 6.42 2.32
N THR A 99 -14.31 5.93 1.10
CA THR A 99 -13.14 5.20 0.63
C THR A 99 -12.82 5.64 -0.79
N PHE A 100 -11.56 5.69 -1.15
CA PHE A 100 -11.17 6.03 -2.53
C PHE A 100 -11.48 4.90 -3.52
N THR A 101 -12.00 3.77 -3.04
CA THR A 101 -12.47 2.63 -3.84
C THR A 101 -14.00 2.56 -3.93
N ALA A 102 -14.72 3.57 -3.46
CA ALA A 102 -16.19 3.56 -3.36
C ALA A 102 -16.91 3.38 -4.70
N HIS A 103 -16.21 3.59 -5.81
CA HIS A 103 -16.74 3.36 -7.17
C HIS A 103 -16.72 1.87 -7.60
N ILE A 104 -16.05 0.99 -6.84
CA ILE A 104 -16.02 -0.47 -7.10
C ILE A 104 -16.47 -1.31 -5.89
N THR A 105 -16.47 -0.74 -4.67
CA THR A 105 -16.84 -1.44 -3.44
C THR A 105 -17.69 -0.53 -2.55
N PRO A 106 -18.58 -1.07 -1.69
CA PRO A 106 -19.29 -0.27 -0.70
C PRO A 106 -18.30 0.49 0.20
N GLY A 107 -18.56 1.79 0.41
CA GLY A 107 -17.80 2.61 1.34
C GLY A 107 -18.17 2.31 2.79
N LEU A 108 -17.38 1.47 3.47
CA LEU A 108 -17.57 1.05 4.86
C LEU A 108 -16.31 1.27 5.68
N ALA A 109 -16.48 1.45 6.99
CA ALA A 109 -15.39 1.62 7.93
C ALA A 109 -14.44 0.40 7.98
N SER A 110 -14.95 -0.81 7.70
CA SER A 110 -14.18 -2.05 7.61
C SER A 110 -13.04 -2.02 6.57
N PHE A 111 -13.07 -1.11 5.61
CA PHE A 111 -11.99 -0.90 4.63
C PHE A 111 -10.69 -0.43 5.29
N TRP A 112 -10.77 0.45 6.29
CA TRP A 112 -9.63 1.22 6.77
C TRP A 112 -8.60 0.46 7.60
N PRO A 113 -8.95 -0.49 8.50
CA PRO A 113 -7.95 -1.23 9.28
C PRO A 113 -6.91 -1.93 8.40
N ARG A 114 -7.36 -2.70 7.39
CA ARG A 114 -6.48 -3.39 6.44
C ARG A 114 -5.68 -2.41 5.61
N ARG A 115 -6.36 -1.40 5.05
CA ARG A 115 -5.73 -0.41 4.17
C ARG A 115 -4.58 0.33 4.86
N LEU A 116 -4.82 0.82 6.10
CA LEU A 116 -3.80 1.57 6.83
C LEU A 116 -2.66 0.67 7.30
N ALA A 117 -2.93 -0.55 7.72
CA ALA A 117 -1.89 -1.50 8.10
C ALA A 117 -0.95 -1.82 6.92
N ASN A 118 -1.49 -2.03 5.72
CA ASN A 118 -0.71 -2.34 4.52
C ASN A 118 0.02 -1.11 3.95
N GLU A 119 -0.61 0.07 3.98
CA GLU A 119 0.04 1.34 3.64
C GLU A 119 1.26 1.58 4.52
N THR A 120 1.08 1.45 5.83
CA THR A 120 2.13 1.70 6.81
C THR A 120 3.24 0.66 6.72
N LEU A 121 2.92 -0.60 6.45
CA LEU A 121 3.90 -1.67 6.21
C LEU A 121 4.89 -1.28 5.09
N VAL A 122 4.37 -0.85 3.94
CA VAL A 122 5.22 -0.47 2.80
C VAL A 122 6.00 0.79 3.09
N HIS A 123 5.40 1.77 3.73
CA HIS A 123 6.09 3.02 4.07
C HIS A 123 7.09 2.89 5.23
N ALA A 124 6.93 1.93 6.13
CA ALA A 124 7.98 1.58 7.10
C ALA A 124 9.21 0.98 6.40
N TRP A 125 8.99 0.12 5.40
CA TRP A 125 10.05 -0.39 4.53
C TRP A 125 10.73 0.75 3.74
N ASP A 126 9.95 1.68 3.17
CA ASP A 126 10.46 2.84 2.45
C ASP A 126 11.36 3.71 3.34
N ALA A 127 10.97 3.98 4.60
CA ALA A 127 11.76 4.75 5.56
C ALA A 127 13.08 4.06 5.90
N ALA A 128 13.07 2.76 6.16
CA ALA A 128 14.28 1.98 6.45
C ALA A 128 15.20 1.89 5.23
N SER A 129 14.64 1.82 4.01
CA SER A 129 15.41 1.77 2.75
C SER A 129 16.21 3.04 2.49
N ALA A 130 15.82 4.19 3.07
CA ALA A 130 16.58 5.44 3.01
C ALA A 130 17.98 5.31 3.62
N PHE A 131 18.17 4.33 4.52
CA PHE A 131 19.45 4.06 5.21
C PHE A 131 20.10 2.75 4.75
N GLY A 132 19.59 2.12 3.70
CA GLY A 132 20.12 0.86 3.18
C GLY A 132 19.82 -0.37 4.05
N GLU A 133 18.89 -0.28 4.98
CA GLU A 133 18.59 -1.29 5.98
C GLU A 133 17.11 -1.74 5.99
N PRO A 134 16.47 -1.97 4.81
CA PRO A 134 15.08 -2.41 4.82
C PRO A 134 14.98 -3.81 5.42
N SER A 135 14.09 -3.98 6.38
CA SER A 135 13.76 -5.29 6.94
C SER A 135 13.02 -6.15 5.90
N GLU A 136 13.21 -7.46 5.98
CA GLU A 136 12.36 -8.39 5.23
C GLU A 136 10.92 -8.32 5.74
N PHE A 137 9.97 -8.49 4.83
CA PHE A 137 8.56 -8.57 5.21
C PHE A 137 8.24 -9.93 5.83
N VAL A 138 7.35 -9.93 6.80
CA VAL A 138 6.69 -11.18 7.26
C VAL A 138 5.82 -11.68 6.11
N PRO A 139 6.02 -12.93 5.61
CA PRO A 139 5.35 -13.42 4.40
C PRO A 139 3.83 -13.28 4.41
N GLU A 140 3.18 -13.56 5.56
CA GLU A 140 1.73 -13.46 5.72
C GLU A 140 1.22 -12.02 5.59
N GLN A 141 2.01 -11.06 6.07
CA GLN A 141 1.66 -9.64 5.96
C GLN A 141 1.84 -9.13 4.53
N ALA A 142 2.92 -9.54 3.88
CA ALA A 142 3.17 -9.21 2.49
C ALA A 142 2.12 -9.83 1.56
N ALA A 143 1.75 -11.10 1.76
CA ALA A 143 0.73 -11.78 0.98
C ALA A 143 -0.65 -11.11 1.11
N ASP A 144 -1.02 -10.68 2.34
CA ASP A 144 -2.25 -9.90 2.56
C ASP A 144 -2.21 -8.56 1.81
N ALA A 145 -1.06 -7.87 1.82
CA ALA A 145 -0.90 -6.61 1.09
C ALA A 145 -0.89 -6.82 -0.44
N VAL A 146 -0.31 -7.92 -0.95
CA VAL A 146 -0.40 -8.32 -2.37
C VAL A 146 -1.86 -8.56 -2.76
N ASP A 147 -2.61 -9.31 -1.95
CA ASP A 147 -4.03 -9.55 -2.21
C ASP A 147 -4.83 -8.25 -2.25
N GLU A 148 -4.62 -7.33 -1.29
CA GLU A 148 -5.28 -6.02 -1.29
C GLU A 148 -4.97 -5.22 -2.56
N VAL A 149 -3.71 -5.19 -2.99
CA VAL A 149 -3.32 -4.51 -4.23
C VAL A 149 -4.07 -5.09 -5.42
N LEU A 150 -3.99 -6.39 -5.61
CA LEU A 150 -4.55 -7.04 -6.79
C LEU A 150 -6.07 -7.01 -6.82
N THR A 151 -6.73 -7.31 -5.68
CA THR A 151 -8.19 -7.48 -5.65
C THR A 151 -8.95 -6.17 -5.44
N LEU A 152 -8.30 -5.13 -4.94
CA LEU A 152 -8.97 -3.88 -4.57
C LEU A 152 -8.32 -2.64 -5.20
N LEU A 153 -7.00 -2.40 -4.97
CA LEU A 153 -6.38 -1.15 -5.37
C LEU A 153 -6.17 -1.06 -6.89
N LEU A 154 -5.70 -2.12 -7.51
CA LEU A 154 -5.47 -2.16 -8.94
C LEU A 154 -6.78 -1.99 -9.75
N PRO A 155 -7.87 -2.74 -9.48
CA PRO A 155 -9.15 -2.49 -10.14
C PRO A 155 -9.66 -1.05 -9.95
N ALA A 156 -9.55 -0.50 -8.74
CA ALA A 156 -9.97 0.87 -8.46
C ALA A 156 -9.13 1.91 -9.22
N ALA A 157 -7.80 1.78 -9.20
CA ALA A 157 -6.89 2.68 -9.88
C ALA A 157 -7.07 2.68 -11.41
N ARG A 158 -7.43 1.55 -11.98
CA ARG A 158 -7.69 1.43 -13.42
C ARG A 158 -8.95 2.17 -13.84
N VAL A 159 -10.05 2.04 -13.11
CA VAL A 159 -11.32 2.74 -13.43
C VAL A 159 -11.12 4.26 -13.48
N VAL A 160 -10.25 4.81 -12.62
CA VAL A 160 -9.95 6.25 -12.59
C VAL A 160 -8.73 6.65 -13.44
N GLY A 161 -8.14 5.72 -14.19
CA GLY A 161 -7.04 5.99 -15.13
C GLY A 161 -5.67 6.27 -14.47
N ILE A 162 -5.46 5.84 -13.22
CA ILE A 162 -4.18 6.00 -12.52
C ILE A 162 -3.18 4.90 -12.90
N SER A 163 -3.64 3.65 -13.04
CA SER A 163 -2.78 2.54 -13.46
C SER A 163 -2.54 2.55 -14.97
N PRO A 164 -1.34 2.09 -15.42
CA PRO A 164 -1.06 1.95 -16.84
C PRO A 164 -2.11 1.09 -17.56
N PRO A 165 -2.45 1.40 -18.82
CA PRO A 165 -3.36 0.57 -19.60
C PRO A 165 -2.72 -0.80 -19.88
N GLY A 166 -3.56 -1.82 -20.08
CA GLY A 166 -3.11 -3.16 -20.44
C GLY A 166 -4.29 -3.96 -21.00
N GLU A 167 -3.99 -4.88 -21.90
CA GLU A 167 -4.92 -5.88 -22.45
C GLU A 167 -4.27 -7.25 -22.33
N GLY A 168 -5.02 -8.27 -21.91
CA GLY A 168 -4.50 -9.61 -21.70
C GLY A 168 -4.51 -10.05 -20.24
N THR A 169 -3.68 -11.02 -19.91
CA THR A 169 -3.69 -11.69 -18.61
C THR A 169 -2.30 -11.72 -17.96
N ALA A 170 -2.24 -11.46 -16.65
CA ALA A 170 -1.03 -11.61 -15.86
C ALA A 170 -1.28 -12.54 -14.67
N HIS A 171 -0.44 -13.57 -14.53
CA HIS A 171 -0.46 -14.48 -13.39
C HIS A 171 0.53 -14.03 -12.33
N VAL A 172 0.09 -13.90 -11.09
CA VAL A 172 0.94 -13.59 -9.93
C VAL A 172 0.97 -14.80 -9.01
N HIS A 173 2.18 -15.27 -8.65
CA HIS A 173 2.38 -16.46 -7.83
C HIS A 173 3.42 -16.24 -6.74
N LEU A 174 3.04 -16.45 -5.47
CA LEU A 174 3.96 -16.40 -4.34
C LEU A 174 4.69 -17.75 -4.16
N THR A 175 5.96 -17.69 -3.73
CA THR A 175 6.80 -18.90 -3.62
C THR A 175 7.14 -19.30 -2.19
N ASP A 176 6.97 -18.42 -1.24
CA ASP A 176 7.28 -18.62 0.20
C ASP A 176 6.04 -18.83 1.06
N ILE A 177 4.85 -18.51 0.53
CA ILE A 177 3.56 -18.71 1.17
C ILE A 177 2.50 -18.98 0.07
N PRO A 178 1.40 -19.70 0.35
CA PRO A 178 0.31 -19.88 -0.60
C PRO A 178 -0.28 -18.54 -1.04
N GLY A 179 -0.37 -18.33 -2.35
CA GLY A 179 -0.97 -17.12 -2.96
C GLY A 179 -0.82 -17.16 -4.47
N GLU A 180 -1.95 -17.15 -5.18
CA GLU A 180 -2.01 -17.12 -6.64
C GLU A 180 -3.19 -16.27 -7.11
N TRP A 181 -2.95 -15.45 -8.11
CA TRP A 181 -3.98 -14.60 -8.72
C TRP A 181 -3.79 -14.54 -10.23
N LEU A 182 -4.90 -14.61 -10.96
CA LEU A 182 -4.94 -14.28 -12.37
C LEU A 182 -5.65 -12.95 -12.55
N VAL A 183 -4.90 -11.96 -13.04
CA VAL A 183 -5.40 -10.63 -13.39
C VAL A 183 -5.74 -10.61 -14.88
N ARG A 184 -6.97 -10.26 -15.22
CA ARG A 184 -7.42 -10.04 -16.61
C ARG A 184 -7.63 -8.56 -16.84
N PHE A 185 -6.88 -7.99 -17.74
CA PHE A 185 -6.97 -6.60 -18.15
C PHE A 185 -7.88 -6.47 -19.36
N ALA A 186 -8.84 -5.57 -19.32
CA ALA A 186 -9.75 -5.26 -20.42
C ALA A 186 -10.02 -3.74 -20.42
N GLY A 187 -9.26 -2.99 -21.21
CA GLY A 187 -9.32 -1.53 -21.23
C GLY A 187 -9.14 -0.89 -19.85
N PRO A 188 -10.13 -0.12 -19.37
CA PRO A 188 -10.08 0.50 -18.04
C PRO A 188 -10.43 -0.46 -16.90
N ALA A 189 -10.77 -1.73 -17.19
CA ALA A 189 -11.13 -2.69 -16.17
C ALA A 189 -9.98 -3.65 -15.87
N ALA A 190 -9.93 -4.13 -14.63
CA ALA A 190 -9.18 -5.32 -14.24
C ALA A 190 -10.10 -6.22 -13.40
N THR A 191 -10.11 -7.51 -13.72
CA THR A 191 -10.77 -8.52 -12.90
C THR A 191 -9.73 -9.49 -12.38
N VAL A 192 -9.91 -9.95 -11.15
CA VAL A 192 -8.94 -10.80 -10.46
C VAL A 192 -9.63 -12.03 -9.90
N THR A 193 -9.05 -13.19 -10.19
CA THR A 193 -9.50 -14.48 -9.66
C THR A 193 -8.33 -15.19 -8.97
N THR A 194 -8.63 -15.94 -7.91
CA THR A 194 -7.66 -16.79 -7.21
C THR A 194 -7.66 -18.16 -7.87
N GLU A 195 -6.87 -18.33 -8.93
CA GLU A 195 -6.78 -19.59 -9.68
C GLU A 195 -5.36 -19.84 -10.20
N HIS A 196 -4.99 -21.09 -10.30
CA HIS A 196 -3.77 -21.51 -10.99
C HIS A 196 -4.05 -21.56 -12.49
N ALA A 197 -3.64 -20.54 -13.22
CA ALA A 197 -3.85 -20.46 -14.66
C ALA A 197 -2.65 -19.81 -15.35
N LYS A 198 -2.39 -20.20 -16.59
CA LYS A 198 -1.36 -19.57 -17.40
C LYS A 198 -1.85 -18.21 -17.89
N GLY A 199 -1.09 -17.15 -17.61
CA GLY A 199 -1.27 -15.81 -18.18
C GLY A 199 -0.38 -15.57 -19.40
N ASP A 200 -0.65 -14.46 -20.12
CA ASP A 200 0.21 -13.94 -21.19
C ASP A 200 1.52 -13.41 -20.60
N ALA A 201 1.46 -12.94 -19.34
CA ALA A 201 2.62 -12.64 -18.51
C ALA A 201 2.50 -13.32 -17.14
N ALA A 202 3.64 -13.49 -16.45
CA ALA A 202 3.67 -14.04 -15.09
C ALA A 202 4.74 -13.34 -14.23
N LEU A 203 4.37 -13.04 -12.99
CA LEU A 203 5.25 -12.54 -11.95
C LEU A 203 5.28 -13.57 -10.81
N ARG A 204 6.46 -14.09 -10.50
CA ARG A 204 6.62 -15.17 -9.52
C ARG A 204 7.77 -14.82 -8.56
N GLY A 205 7.55 -14.99 -7.27
CA GLY A 205 8.60 -14.76 -6.26
C GLY A 205 8.08 -14.79 -4.84
N PRO A 206 8.95 -14.53 -3.84
CA PRO A 206 8.52 -14.36 -2.46
C PRO A 206 7.55 -13.18 -2.31
N ALA A 207 6.67 -13.23 -1.31
CA ALA A 207 5.60 -12.23 -1.13
C ALA A 207 6.12 -10.79 -1.00
N GLY A 208 7.23 -10.58 -0.27
CA GLY A 208 7.83 -9.25 -0.10
C GLY A 208 8.28 -8.62 -1.43
N PRO A 209 9.16 -9.26 -2.22
CA PRO A 209 9.54 -8.77 -3.55
C PRO A 209 8.36 -8.56 -4.51
N VAL A 210 7.35 -9.45 -4.49
CA VAL A 210 6.13 -9.27 -5.28
C VAL A 210 5.39 -8.00 -4.84
N LEU A 211 5.21 -7.80 -3.53
CA LEU A 211 4.59 -6.59 -2.99
C LEU A 211 5.33 -5.32 -3.44
N LEU A 212 6.66 -5.30 -3.34
CA LEU A 212 7.49 -4.17 -3.78
C LEU A 212 7.34 -3.87 -5.27
N ALA A 213 7.24 -4.91 -6.10
CA ALA A 213 7.01 -4.76 -7.53
C ALA A 213 5.64 -4.14 -7.81
N LEU A 214 4.58 -4.61 -7.15
CA LEU A 214 3.23 -4.06 -7.30
C LEU A 214 3.12 -2.61 -6.83
N TRP A 215 3.92 -2.23 -5.81
CA TRP A 215 4.00 -0.85 -5.31
C TRP A 215 5.00 0.03 -6.09
N GLY A 216 5.59 -0.47 -7.18
CA GLY A 216 6.51 0.30 -8.03
C GLY A 216 7.87 0.58 -7.40
N ARG A 217 8.29 -0.17 -6.37
CA ARG A 217 9.62 -0.09 -5.75
C ARG A 217 10.64 -0.93 -6.51
N LEU A 218 10.16 -1.90 -7.28
CA LEU A 218 10.93 -2.70 -8.22
C LEU A 218 10.24 -2.63 -9.60
N ASP A 219 11.01 -2.71 -10.69
CA ASP A 219 10.41 -2.95 -12.00
C ASP A 219 10.04 -4.43 -12.10
N PRO A 220 8.76 -4.80 -12.21
CA PRO A 220 8.37 -6.20 -12.28
C PRO A 220 8.87 -6.92 -13.54
N ALA A 221 9.21 -6.18 -14.61
CA ALA A 221 9.75 -6.74 -15.83
C ALA A 221 11.28 -6.88 -15.80
N ASP A 222 11.97 -6.09 -14.97
CA ASP A 222 13.43 -6.16 -14.74
C ASP A 222 13.74 -5.88 -13.27
N PRO A 223 13.51 -6.84 -12.37
CA PRO A 223 13.65 -6.63 -10.93
C PRO A 223 15.10 -6.41 -10.47
N GLY A 224 16.08 -6.72 -11.33
CA GLY A 224 17.51 -6.54 -11.03
C GLY A 224 17.99 -7.32 -9.80
N PRO A 225 19.19 -7.00 -9.27
CA PRO A 225 19.76 -7.72 -8.12
C PRO A 225 18.96 -7.56 -6.81
N ARG A 226 18.14 -6.51 -6.70
CA ARG A 226 17.28 -6.28 -5.51
C ARG A 226 15.98 -7.09 -5.56
N GLY A 227 15.72 -7.79 -6.66
CA GLY A 227 14.47 -8.54 -6.88
C GLY A 227 14.28 -9.76 -5.99
N GLY A 228 15.28 -10.16 -5.18
CA GLY A 228 15.09 -11.11 -4.08
C GLY A 228 14.38 -12.42 -4.46
N GLY A 229 14.72 -13.03 -5.62
CA GLY A 229 14.07 -14.23 -6.12
C GLY A 229 12.81 -13.97 -6.98
N LEU A 230 12.52 -12.71 -7.30
CA LEU A 230 11.46 -12.35 -8.24
C LEU A 230 11.84 -12.80 -9.66
N THR A 231 10.93 -13.46 -10.33
CA THR A 231 11.06 -13.89 -11.74
C THR A 231 9.87 -13.40 -12.54
N ALA A 232 10.14 -12.95 -13.76
CA ALA A 232 9.17 -12.38 -14.66
C ALA A 232 9.19 -13.12 -15.99
N PHE A 233 8.02 -13.34 -16.60
CA PHE A 233 7.84 -14.01 -17.88
C PHE A 233 6.78 -13.29 -18.71
N GLY A 234 6.93 -13.33 -20.03
CA GLY A 234 5.96 -12.77 -20.95
C GLY A 234 6.12 -11.25 -21.15
N GLU A 235 5.03 -10.56 -21.40
CA GLU A 235 5.03 -9.19 -21.84
C GLU A 235 5.32 -8.19 -20.71
N ALA A 236 6.39 -7.40 -20.87
CA ALA A 236 6.84 -6.43 -19.88
C ALA A 236 5.78 -5.38 -19.52
N ASP A 237 5.00 -4.93 -20.49
CA ASP A 237 3.96 -3.92 -20.26
C ASP A 237 2.79 -4.47 -19.45
N LEU A 238 2.45 -5.76 -19.61
CA LEU A 238 1.45 -6.42 -18.74
C LEU A 238 1.93 -6.53 -17.29
N LEU A 239 3.24 -6.82 -17.10
CA LEU A 239 3.82 -6.86 -15.77
C LEU A 239 3.79 -5.48 -15.11
N ARG A 240 4.14 -4.42 -15.85
CA ARG A 240 4.07 -3.04 -15.36
C ARG A 240 2.63 -2.57 -15.11
N ALA A 241 1.67 -3.11 -15.87
CA ALA A 241 0.24 -2.81 -15.66
C ALA A 241 -0.31 -3.35 -14.32
N LEU A 242 0.42 -4.25 -13.64
CA LEU A 242 0.10 -4.70 -12.26
C LEU A 242 0.39 -3.63 -11.20
N GLN A 243 1.19 -2.60 -11.51
CA GLN A 243 1.59 -1.58 -10.54
C GLN A 243 0.45 -0.59 -10.24
N CYS A 244 0.26 -0.26 -8.96
CA CYS A 244 -0.71 0.74 -8.51
C CYS A 244 -0.17 1.76 -7.50
N GLY A 245 1.09 1.71 -7.13
CA GLY A 245 1.69 2.51 -6.06
C GLY A 245 2.79 3.46 -6.53
N ARG A 246 2.50 4.41 -7.46
CA ARG A 246 3.44 5.49 -7.81
C ARG A 246 2.96 6.83 -7.29
#